data_c26c3d7ba341b730c2c6168ac9d31f57
#
_entry.id   c26c3d7ba341b730c2c6168ac9d31f57
#
_cell.length_a   1.000
_cell.length_b   1.000
_cell.length_c   1.000
_cell.angle_alpha   90.00
_cell.angle_beta   90.00
_cell.angle_gamma   90.00
#
_symmetry.space_group_name_H-M   'P 1'
#
loop_
_entity.id
_entity.type
_entity.pdbx_description
1 polymer ?
#
loop_
_entity_poly.entity_id
_entity_poly.type
_entity_poly.pdbx_seq_one_letter_code
_entity_poly.pdbx_strand_id
1 'polypeptide(L)'
;MFDLARSIDAHQDSTEGTSERAIAGVTTGLIGLNDEVTWEARHLGLRQRLTVRVTEFNRPQHFQDIMVAGAFKGMKHDHLFLEHAIGTQMNDRFEFPSPMGILGKIVDQLFLRAYMERFLIQRNSILKKLAESKEWSRYLVNV
;
A
#
# COMPACT_ATOMS: atom_id res chain seq x y z
N MET A 1 -3.40 -9.98 10.55
CA MET A 1 -2.48 -9.09 9.80
C MET A 1 -2.88 -8.95 8.33
N PHE A 2 -3.07 -10.02 7.58
CA PHE A 2 -3.47 -9.99 6.17
C PHE A 2 -4.71 -9.10 5.90
N ASP A 3 -5.82 -9.35 6.60
CA ASP A 3 -7.05 -8.57 6.40
C ASP A 3 -6.91 -7.11 6.84
N LEU A 4 -6.07 -6.82 7.83
CA LEU A 4 -5.78 -5.44 8.23
C LEU A 4 -4.99 -4.68 7.14
N ALA A 5 -4.04 -5.36 6.50
CA ALA A 5 -3.23 -4.75 5.43
C ALA A 5 -4.04 -4.42 4.17
N ARG A 6 -5.13 -5.19 3.88
CA ARG A 6 -6.04 -4.94 2.75
C ARG A 6 -7.27 -4.09 3.14
N SER A 7 -7.35 -3.62 4.38
CA SER A 7 -8.40 -2.69 4.78
C SER A 7 -8.12 -1.30 4.25
N ILE A 8 -9.06 -0.76 3.47
CA ILE A 8 -8.99 0.60 2.93
C ILE A 8 -8.94 1.63 4.05
N ASP A 9 -9.75 1.41 5.10
CA ASP A 9 -9.82 2.31 6.24
C ASP A 9 -8.51 2.30 7.05
N ALA A 10 -7.94 1.11 7.32
CA ALA A 10 -6.64 0.99 7.98
C ALA A 10 -5.49 1.57 7.11
N HIS A 11 -5.59 1.45 5.79
CA HIS A 11 -4.63 2.08 4.88
C HIS A 11 -4.65 3.60 5.02
N GLN A 12 -5.82 4.23 4.96
CA GLN A 12 -5.97 5.68 5.10
C GLN A 12 -5.42 6.19 6.45
N ASP A 13 -5.76 5.51 7.54
CA ASP A 13 -5.28 5.87 8.88
C ASP A 13 -3.75 5.66 9.02
N SER A 14 -3.17 4.71 8.29
CA SER A 14 -1.72 4.46 8.31
C SER A 14 -0.91 5.40 7.43
N THR A 15 -1.57 6.20 6.57
CA THR A 15 -0.95 7.12 5.61
C THR A 15 -1.31 8.59 5.85
N GLU A 16 -1.71 8.96 7.07
CA GLU A 16 -2.10 10.34 7.43
C GLU A 16 -1.07 11.40 7.00
N GLY A 17 0.24 11.09 7.06
CA GLY A 17 1.31 12.02 6.68
C GLY A 17 1.26 12.49 5.23
N THR A 18 0.61 11.74 4.33
CA THR A 18 0.38 12.09 2.91
C THR A 18 -1.07 12.47 2.63
N SER A 19 -1.94 12.41 3.64
CA SER A 19 -3.39 12.63 3.51
C SER A 19 -4.02 11.79 2.41
N GLU A 20 -3.59 10.53 2.31
CA GLU A 20 -4.06 9.60 1.30
C GLU A 20 -5.52 9.22 1.53
N ARG A 21 -6.33 9.32 0.49
CA ARG A 21 -7.77 9.03 0.53
C ARG A 21 -8.19 8.17 -0.65
N ALA A 22 -9.02 7.19 -0.39
CA ALA A 22 -9.72 6.44 -1.42
C ALA A 22 -10.87 7.28 -1.98
N ILE A 23 -10.82 7.63 -3.28
CA ILE A 23 -11.78 8.53 -3.92
C ILE A 23 -12.66 7.86 -4.96
N ALA A 24 -12.33 6.63 -5.39
CA ALA A 24 -13.13 5.83 -6.32
C ALA A 24 -12.80 4.34 -6.18
N GLY A 25 -13.66 3.48 -6.71
CA GLY A 25 -13.60 2.03 -6.56
C GLY A 25 -14.03 1.60 -5.16
N VAL A 26 -13.31 0.68 -4.53
CA VAL A 26 -13.54 0.29 -3.13
C VAL A 26 -12.98 1.39 -2.22
N THR A 27 -13.85 2.16 -1.60
CA THR A 27 -13.45 3.33 -0.78
C THR A 27 -13.50 3.08 0.73
N THR A 28 -14.05 1.95 1.18
CA THR A 28 -14.12 1.52 2.58
C THR A 28 -14.11 0.00 2.68
N GLY A 29 -13.81 -0.56 3.84
CA GLY A 29 -13.82 -1.99 4.09
C GLY A 29 -12.62 -2.72 3.48
N LEU A 30 -12.82 -3.95 3.03
CA LEU A 30 -11.75 -4.83 2.60
C LEU A 30 -11.73 -4.96 1.07
N ILE A 31 -10.60 -4.62 0.45
CA ILE A 31 -10.37 -4.85 -0.98
C ILE A 31 -10.05 -6.33 -1.23
N GLY A 32 -10.50 -6.87 -2.37
CA GLY A 32 -10.33 -8.26 -2.77
C GLY A 32 -9.84 -8.42 -4.21
N LEU A 33 -9.78 -9.66 -4.69
CA LEU A 33 -9.32 -9.97 -6.04
C LEU A 33 -10.15 -9.26 -7.10
N ASN A 34 -9.49 -8.63 -8.07
CA ASN A 34 -10.03 -7.83 -9.16
C ASN A 34 -10.68 -6.51 -8.76
N ASP A 35 -10.73 -6.19 -7.46
CA ASP A 35 -11.19 -4.88 -7.02
C ASP A 35 -10.17 -3.80 -7.36
N GLU A 36 -10.68 -2.59 -7.58
CA GLU A 36 -9.88 -1.39 -7.79
C GLU A 36 -10.11 -0.37 -6.68
N VAL A 37 -9.09 0.40 -6.41
CA VAL A 37 -9.17 1.64 -5.62
C VAL A 37 -8.39 2.75 -6.30
N THR A 38 -8.94 3.95 -6.28
CA THR A 38 -8.22 5.17 -6.68
C THR A 38 -7.87 5.96 -5.44
N TRP A 39 -6.60 6.09 -5.19
CA TRP A 39 -6.02 6.90 -4.14
C TRP A 39 -5.76 8.33 -4.63
N GLU A 40 -6.07 9.32 -3.80
CA GLU A 40 -5.59 10.69 -3.95
C GLU A 40 -4.73 11.03 -2.73
N ALA A 41 -3.50 11.47 -2.97
CA ALA A 41 -2.52 11.78 -1.93
C ALA A 41 -1.70 13.02 -2.26
N ARG A 42 -1.01 13.57 -1.26
CA ARG A 42 0.00 14.61 -1.43
C ARG A 42 1.39 14.03 -1.25
N HIS A 43 2.11 13.84 -2.36
CA HIS A 43 3.50 13.44 -2.34
C HIS A 43 4.38 14.58 -2.85
N LEU A 44 5.43 14.93 -2.08
CA LEU A 44 6.37 16.01 -2.43
C LEU A 44 5.67 17.37 -2.73
N GLY A 45 4.60 17.67 -2.00
CA GLY A 45 3.81 18.89 -2.18
C GLY A 45 2.83 18.88 -3.34
N LEU A 46 2.84 17.86 -4.19
CA LEU A 46 1.95 17.71 -5.34
C LEU A 46 0.81 16.75 -5.03
N ARG A 47 -0.41 17.13 -5.41
CA ARG A 47 -1.57 16.22 -5.38
C ARG A 47 -1.46 15.25 -6.54
N GLN A 48 -1.50 13.96 -6.23
CA GLN A 48 -1.39 12.88 -7.21
C GLN A 48 -2.53 11.90 -7.04
N ARG A 49 -2.86 11.20 -8.11
CA ARG A 49 -3.83 10.10 -8.11
C ARG A 49 -3.16 8.83 -8.60
N LEU A 50 -3.53 7.73 -7.97
CA LEU A 50 -3.05 6.40 -8.27
C LEU A 50 -4.24 5.44 -8.23
N THR A 51 -4.55 4.80 -9.35
CA THR A 51 -5.52 3.70 -9.41
C THR A 51 -4.76 2.39 -9.44
N VAL A 52 -5.08 1.52 -8.51
CA VAL A 52 -4.51 0.17 -8.43
C VAL A 52 -5.62 -0.88 -8.50
N ARG A 53 -5.27 -2.08 -8.98
CA ARG A 53 -6.13 -3.26 -9.01
C ARG A 53 -5.43 -4.42 -8.32
N VAL A 54 -6.16 -5.16 -7.48
CA VAL A 54 -5.66 -6.41 -6.90
C VAL A 54 -5.69 -7.50 -7.95
N THR A 55 -4.52 -8.03 -8.31
CA THR A 55 -4.34 -9.01 -9.40
C THR A 55 -4.00 -10.41 -8.93
N GLU A 56 -3.45 -10.54 -7.71
CA GLU A 56 -3.20 -11.83 -7.07
C GLU A 56 -3.73 -11.80 -5.64
N PHE A 57 -4.32 -12.92 -5.21
CA PHE A 57 -4.95 -13.02 -3.90
C PHE A 57 -4.91 -14.45 -3.38
N ASN A 58 -4.01 -14.72 -2.44
CA ASN A 58 -3.83 -16.01 -1.79
C ASN A 58 -3.84 -15.82 -0.26
N ARG A 59 -5.04 -15.80 0.33
CA ARG A 59 -5.22 -15.60 1.77
C ARG A 59 -4.78 -16.83 2.57
N PRO A 60 -4.04 -16.65 3.67
CA PRO A 60 -3.60 -15.41 4.28
C PRO A 60 -2.15 -15.01 3.93
N GLN A 61 -1.53 -15.58 2.88
CA GLN A 61 -0.10 -15.50 2.62
C GLN A 61 0.32 -14.34 1.72
N HIS A 62 -0.52 -13.95 0.73
CA HIS A 62 -0.11 -13.01 -0.29
C HIS A 62 -1.30 -12.32 -0.96
N PHE A 63 -1.17 -11.04 -1.24
CA PHE A 63 -1.91 -10.35 -2.29
C PHE A 63 -1.00 -9.36 -3.01
N GLN A 64 -1.37 -9.03 -4.24
CA GLN A 64 -0.64 -8.12 -5.10
C GLN A 64 -1.57 -7.09 -5.71
N ASP A 65 -1.15 -5.86 -5.74
CA ASP A 65 -1.79 -4.81 -6.52
C ASP A 65 -0.84 -4.25 -7.58
N ILE A 66 -1.41 -3.90 -8.73
CA ILE A 66 -0.71 -3.25 -9.82
C ILE A 66 -1.35 -1.90 -10.14
N MET A 67 -0.55 -0.97 -10.63
CA MET A 67 -1.06 0.30 -11.12
C MET A 67 -1.85 0.12 -12.43
N VAL A 68 -3.07 0.63 -12.45
CA VAL A 68 -3.93 0.77 -13.63
C VAL A 68 -3.77 2.15 -14.25
N ALA A 69 -3.71 3.19 -13.41
CA ALA A 69 -3.48 4.58 -13.83
C ALA A 69 -2.77 5.36 -12.73
N GLY A 70 -1.90 6.29 -13.08
CA GLY A 70 -1.17 7.09 -12.08
C GLY A 70 0.02 7.85 -12.65
N ALA A 71 0.82 8.41 -11.75
CA ALA A 71 1.96 9.25 -12.09
C ALA A 71 3.19 8.48 -12.59
N PHE A 72 3.26 7.17 -12.32
CA PHE A 72 4.35 6.30 -12.75
C PHE A 72 4.07 5.68 -14.13
N LYS A 73 5.06 5.05 -14.73
CA LYS A 73 4.89 4.21 -15.94
C LYS A 73 4.32 2.82 -15.60
N GLY A 74 4.31 2.46 -14.33
CA GLY A 74 3.79 1.23 -13.79
C GLY A 74 4.18 1.12 -12.32
N MET A 75 3.53 0.24 -11.60
CA MET A 75 3.82 -0.11 -10.22
C MET A 75 3.29 -1.51 -9.95
N LYS A 76 4.04 -2.27 -9.21
CA LYS A 76 3.65 -3.56 -8.68
C LYS A 76 3.99 -3.59 -7.20
N HIS A 77 3.04 -3.98 -6.37
CA HIS A 77 3.22 -4.08 -4.94
C HIS A 77 2.77 -5.45 -4.45
N ASP A 78 3.71 -6.26 -3.99
CA ASP A 78 3.44 -7.54 -3.35
C ASP A 78 3.42 -7.35 -1.83
N HIS A 79 2.35 -7.84 -1.20
CA HIS A 79 2.20 -7.93 0.24
C HIS A 79 2.32 -9.40 0.65
N LEU A 80 3.40 -9.74 1.32
CA LEU A 80 3.75 -11.10 1.73
C LEU A 80 3.60 -11.27 3.24
N PHE A 81 2.96 -12.34 3.67
CA PHE A 81 2.71 -12.64 5.08
C PHE A 81 3.23 -14.03 5.41
N LEU A 82 4.18 -14.08 6.33
CA LEU A 82 4.80 -15.32 6.80
C LEU A 82 4.39 -15.57 8.24
N GLU A 83 3.96 -16.78 8.53
CA GLU A 83 3.66 -17.20 9.89
C GLU A 83 4.94 -17.39 10.68
N HIS A 84 4.95 -16.89 11.90
CA HIS A 84 6.02 -17.05 12.87
C HIS A 84 5.45 -17.54 14.19
N ALA A 85 6.28 -18.20 15.02
CA ALA A 85 5.89 -18.73 16.32
C ALA A 85 5.26 -17.70 17.27
N ILE A 86 5.58 -16.40 17.09
CA ILE A 86 5.09 -15.32 17.93
C ILE A 86 4.18 -14.33 17.17
N GLY A 87 3.77 -14.65 15.93
CA GLY A 87 2.89 -13.78 15.14
C GLY A 87 3.09 -13.88 13.64
N THR A 88 2.85 -12.80 12.92
CA THR A 88 2.95 -12.73 11.46
C THR A 88 4.02 -11.72 11.05
N GLN A 89 4.96 -12.14 10.23
CA GLN A 89 5.88 -11.23 9.56
C GLN A 89 5.23 -10.74 8.25
N MET A 90 5.13 -9.42 8.08
CA MET A 90 4.71 -8.79 6.84
C MET A 90 5.92 -8.23 6.10
N ASN A 91 6.01 -8.51 4.80
CA ASN A 91 7.03 -7.97 3.91
C ASN A 91 6.35 -7.33 2.70
N ASP A 92 6.74 -6.11 2.37
CA ASP A 92 6.34 -5.43 1.14
C ASP A 92 7.46 -5.51 0.10
N ARG A 93 7.09 -5.83 -1.13
CA ARG A 93 7.97 -5.72 -2.30
C ARG A 93 7.33 -4.76 -3.29
N PHE A 94 7.92 -3.58 -3.39
CA PHE A 94 7.42 -2.51 -4.22
C PHE A 94 8.33 -2.27 -5.41
N GLU A 95 7.80 -2.48 -6.62
CA GLU A 95 8.51 -2.34 -7.88
C GLU A 95 7.87 -1.23 -8.72
N PHE A 96 8.68 -0.35 -9.27
CA PHE A 96 8.25 0.66 -10.22
C PHE A 96 9.34 0.93 -11.26
N PRO A 97 9.00 1.00 -12.57
CA PRO A 97 9.94 1.37 -13.60
C PRO A 97 10.27 2.86 -13.49
N SER A 98 11.55 3.20 -13.67
CA SER A 98 11.99 4.61 -13.69
C SER A 98 11.28 5.41 -14.79
N PRO A 99 10.70 6.58 -14.49
CA PRO A 99 9.92 7.35 -15.45
C PRO A 99 10.75 8.05 -16.54
N MET A 100 12.06 8.21 -16.38
CA MET A 100 12.88 9.06 -17.25
C MET A 100 14.14 8.37 -17.81
N GLY A 101 14.69 8.89 -18.94
CA GLY A 101 15.89 8.40 -19.63
C GLY A 101 17.16 8.44 -18.77
N ILE A 102 18.31 8.13 -19.36
CA ILE A 102 19.54 7.70 -18.65
C ILE A 102 20.08 8.71 -17.60
N LEU A 103 19.95 10.03 -17.80
CA LEU A 103 20.41 11.03 -16.83
C LEU A 103 19.41 11.30 -15.68
N GLY A 104 18.10 11.21 -15.93
CA GLY A 104 17.09 11.29 -14.87
C GLY A 104 17.04 10.05 -13.99
N LYS A 105 17.52 8.90 -14.50
CA LYS A 105 17.48 7.61 -13.81
C LYS A 105 18.21 7.58 -12.46
N ILE A 106 19.33 8.27 -12.31
CA ILE A 106 20.16 8.11 -11.10
C ILE A 106 19.61 8.95 -9.95
N VAL A 107 19.24 10.19 -10.19
CA VAL A 107 18.74 11.09 -9.13
C VAL A 107 17.32 10.75 -8.75
N ASP A 108 16.43 10.52 -9.73
CA ASP A 108 15.04 10.19 -9.48
C ASP A 108 14.88 8.79 -8.85
N GLN A 109 15.68 7.83 -9.29
CA GLN A 109 15.59 6.46 -8.79
C GLN A 109 16.08 6.34 -7.34
N LEU A 110 17.16 7.00 -6.97
CA LEU A 110 17.67 6.98 -5.59
C LEU A 110 16.78 7.77 -4.65
N PHE A 111 16.35 8.96 -5.06
CA PHE A 111 15.48 9.82 -4.25
C PHE A 111 14.08 9.21 -4.10
N LEU A 112 13.45 8.81 -5.20
CA LEU A 112 12.11 8.23 -5.17
C LEU A 112 12.09 6.88 -4.45
N ARG A 113 13.12 6.05 -4.65
CA ARG A 113 13.27 4.80 -3.91
C ARG A 113 13.39 5.03 -2.41
N ALA A 114 14.28 5.93 -1.98
CA ALA A 114 14.43 6.26 -0.56
C ALA A 114 13.15 6.88 0.04
N TYR A 115 12.43 7.68 -0.74
CA TYR A 115 11.14 8.24 -0.33
C TYR A 115 10.09 7.14 -0.14
N MET A 116 9.90 6.25 -1.12
CA MET A 116 8.93 5.16 -1.03
C MET A 116 9.27 4.15 0.07
N GLU A 117 10.55 3.86 0.26
CA GLU A 117 11.00 2.99 1.36
C GLU A 117 10.62 3.59 2.73
N ARG A 118 10.87 4.87 2.96
CA ARG A 118 10.48 5.55 4.21
C ARG A 118 8.97 5.57 4.38
N PHE A 119 8.23 5.82 3.31
CA PHE A 119 6.77 5.82 3.33
C PHE A 119 6.22 4.45 3.74
N LEU A 120 6.70 3.36 3.12
CA LEU A 120 6.28 2.00 3.45
C LEU A 120 6.68 1.59 4.88
N ILE A 121 7.88 1.94 5.33
CA ILE A 121 8.34 1.68 6.71
C ILE A 121 7.42 2.39 7.71
N GLN A 122 7.08 3.65 7.48
CA GLN A 122 6.18 4.41 8.35
C GLN A 122 4.78 3.79 8.37
N ARG A 123 4.19 3.51 7.19
CA ARG A 123 2.91 2.82 7.06
C ARG A 123 2.90 1.49 7.82
N ASN A 124 3.90 0.66 7.61
CA ASN A 124 3.98 -0.67 8.23
C ASN A 124 4.18 -0.60 9.75
N SER A 125 4.89 0.41 10.24
CA SER A 125 5.00 0.67 11.67
C SER A 125 3.64 0.99 12.31
N ILE A 126 2.80 1.76 11.62
CA ILE A 126 1.45 2.07 12.10
C ILE A 126 0.55 0.83 12.02
N LEU A 127 0.56 0.10 10.90
CA LEU A 127 -0.19 -1.17 10.76
C LEU A 127 0.21 -2.20 11.83
N LYS A 128 1.51 -2.29 12.16
CA LYS A 128 1.98 -3.14 13.25
C LYS A 128 1.36 -2.74 14.59
N LYS A 129 1.40 -1.44 14.94
CA LYS A 129 0.80 -0.93 16.18
C LYS A 129 -0.69 -1.23 16.24
N LEU A 130 -1.42 -1.03 15.14
CA LEU A 130 -2.84 -1.37 15.04
C LEU A 130 -3.07 -2.87 15.27
N ALA A 131 -2.29 -3.73 14.62
CA ALA A 131 -2.41 -5.19 14.74
C ALA A 131 -2.12 -5.71 16.17
N GLU A 132 -1.18 -5.08 16.88
CA GLU A 132 -0.77 -5.44 18.25
C GLU A 132 -1.66 -4.79 19.33
N SER A 133 -2.53 -3.84 18.95
CA SER A 133 -3.52 -3.20 19.84
C SER A 133 -4.88 -3.88 19.73
N LYS A 134 -5.87 -3.40 20.50
CA LYS A 134 -7.28 -3.80 20.32
C LYS A 134 -7.99 -3.01 19.22
N GLU A 135 -7.34 -2.03 18.62
CA GLU A 135 -7.95 -1.12 17.63
C GLU A 135 -8.19 -1.78 16.27
N TRP A 136 -7.47 -2.88 15.96
CA TRP A 136 -7.69 -3.63 14.72
C TRP A 136 -9.15 -4.06 14.52
N SER A 137 -9.90 -4.28 15.61
CA SER A 137 -11.31 -4.66 15.54
C SER A 137 -12.22 -3.60 14.89
N ARG A 138 -11.80 -2.33 14.85
CA ARG A 138 -12.53 -1.24 14.16
C ARG A 138 -12.53 -1.42 12.64
N TYR A 139 -11.53 -2.10 12.10
CA TYR A 139 -11.31 -2.27 10.67
C TYR A 139 -11.79 -3.63 10.15
N LEU A 140 -12.02 -4.59 11.04
CA LEU A 140 -12.35 -5.99 10.71
C LEU A 140 -13.73 -6.40 11.25
N VAL A 141 -14.66 -5.48 11.26
CA VAL A 141 -16.07 -5.74 11.62
C VAL A 141 -16.69 -6.55 10.49
N ASN A 142 -17.03 -7.81 10.74
CA ASN A 142 -17.64 -8.78 9.79
C ASN A 142 -16.67 -9.56 8.88
N VAL A 143 -15.47 -9.88 9.33
CA VAL A 143 -14.54 -10.79 8.63
C VAL A 143 -14.64 -12.21 9.18
#